data_7776956162c48ca08440192994af9762
#
_entry.id   7776956162c48ca08440192994af9762
#
_cell.length_a   1.000
_cell.length_b   1.000
_cell.length_c   1.000
_cell.angle_alpha   90.00
_cell.angle_beta   90.00
_cell.angle_gamma   90.00
#
_symmetry.space_group_name_H-M   'P 1'
#
loop_
_entity.id
_entity.type
_entity.pdbx_description
1 polymer ?
#
loop_
_entity_poly.entity_id
_entity_poly.type
_entity_poly.pdbx_seq_one_letter_code
_entity_poly.pdbx_strand_id
1 'polypeptide(L)'
;MQKTQKLQRRLLPERRRCSPSAALLVAALAAATLFPSGAAHSEAAMVKVDNFTFAPQNLAVKAGTTVTWRNEDDIPHTVASATRVFKSKALDTDDSFSFTFTESGSYEYFCSLHPHMTGKIVVEPANHAAK
;
A
#
# COMPACT_ATOMS: atom_id res chain seq x y z
N MET A 1 34.50 -70.37 26.04
CA MET A 1 35.06 -69.88 27.32
C MET A 1 34.20 -68.68 27.71
N GLN A 2 33.19 -68.91 28.53
CA GLN A 2 33.11 -68.73 29.98
C GLN A 2 33.47 -67.31 30.35
N LYS A 3 32.56 -66.69 30.88
CA LYS A 3 32.00 -66.38 32.24
C LYS A 3 31.96 -64.87 32.36
N THR A 4 31.12 -64.16 32.97
CA THR A 4 30.32 -64.45 34.14
C THR A 4 29.33 -63.27 34.34
N GLN A 5 28.12 -63.57 34.72
CA GLN A 5 27.10 -62.75 35.33
C GLN A 5 27.61 -61.96 36.56
N LYS A 6 26.99 -60.81 36.77
CA LYS A 6 26.56 -60.32 38.09
C LYS A 6 25.75 -59.05 37.87
N LEU A 7 24.51 -59.08 37.88
CA LEU A 7 23.46 -59.09 38.93
C LEU A 7 23.83 -58.23 40.15
N GLN A 8 23.26 -57.06 40.25
CA GLN A 8 22.81 -56.42 41.48
C GLN A 8 21.93 -55.24 41.08
N ARG A 9 20.64 -55.41 41.17
CA ARG A 9 19.73 -55.29 42.32
C ARG A 9 19.89 -54.02 43.12
N ARG A 10 18.79 -53.28 43.02
CA ARG A 10 18.16 -52.46 44.06
C ARG A 10 18.88 -51.14 44.37
N LEU A 11 18.16 -50.09 44.18
CA LEU A 11 17.46 -49.38 45.28
C LEU A 11 16.64 -48.23 44.66
N LEU A 12 15.35 -48.34 44.74
CA LEU A 12 14.46 -47.20 44.74
C LEU A 12 14.53 -46.60 46.13
N PRO A 13 14.59 -45.29 46.24
CA PRO A 13 13.87 -44.61 47.30
C PRO A 13 12.87 -43.61 46.74
N GLU A 14 11.71 -43.82 47.14
CA GLU A 14 10.80 -42.96 47.88
C GLU A 14 10.24 -41.75 47.14
N ARG A 15 9.00 -41.96 46.91
CA ARG A 15 7.99 -40.89 46.76
C ARG A 15 8.10 -39.91 47.93
N ARG A 16 8.61 -38.77 47.69
CA ARG A 16 8.29 -37.62 48.53
C ARG A 16 7.13 -36.87 47.89
N ARG A 17 5.99 -37.11 48.51
CA ARG A 17 4.83 -36.23 48.37
C ARG A 17 5.24 -34.85 48.89
N CYS A 18 5.44 -33.89 48.02
CA CYS A 18 5.39 -32.49 48.40
C CYS A 18 4.04 -31.93 48.06
N SER A 19 3.39 -31.43 49.06
CA SER A 19 2.10 -30.77 49.06
C SER A 19 1.99 -29.63 48.04
N PRO A 20 0.79 -29.36 47.53
CA PRO A 20 0.60 -28.20 46.70
C PRO A 20 0.55 -26.95 47.58
N SER A 21 1.65 -26.24 47.65
CA SER A 21 1.62 -24.87 48.09
C SER A 21 1.09 -23.99 46.97
N ALA A 22 0.06 -23.27 47.32
CA ALA A 22 -0.61 -22.28 46.48
C ALA A 22 0.42 -21.34 45.81
N ALA A 23 0.62 -21.48 44.52
CA ALA A 23 1.27 -20.49 43.72
C ALA A 23 0.19 -19.61 43.09
N LEU A 24 0.16 -18.39 43.56
CA LEU A 24 -0.61 -17.28 43.06
C LEU A 24 -0.41 -17.15 41.54
N LEU A 25 -1.49 -17.40 40.79
CA LEU A 25 -1.58 -17.06 39.40
C LEU A 25 -1.62 -15.53 39.29
N VAL A 26 -0.48 -14.91 39.04
CA VAL A 26 -0.42 -13.56 38.49
C VAL A 26 -0.78 -13.67 37.03
N ALA A 27 -2.04 -13.45 36.74
CA ALA A 27 -2.52 -13.26 35.37
C ALA A 27 -1.97 -11.93 34.89
N ALA A 28 -0.84 -11.96 34.18
CA ALA A 28 -0.38 -10.84 33.39
C ALA A 28 -1.36 -10.68 32.21
N LEU A 29 -2.32 -9.76 32.35
CA LEU A 29 -3.11 -9.27 31.24
C LEU A 29 -2.14 -8.52 30.31
N ALA A 30 -1.62 -9.20 29.32
CA ALA A 30 -1.02 -8.55 28.17
C ALA A 30 -2.15 -7.89 27.38
N ALA A 31 -2.41 -6.62 27.66
CA ALA A 31 -3.25 -5.79 26.82
C ALA A 31 -2.52 -5.63 25.48
N ALA A 32 -2.83 -6.50 24.53
CA ALA A 32 -2.45 -6.32 23.15
C ALA A 32 -3.21 -5.07 22.65
N THR A 33 -2.56 -3.92 22.68
CA THR A 33 -3.03 -2.73 22.00
C THR A 33 -2.95 -3.00 20.52
N LEU A 34 -4.06 -3.45 19.94
CA LEU A 34 -4.29 -3.43 18.50
C LEU A 34 -4.29 -1.95 18.09
N PHE A 35 -3.15 -1.44 17.65
CA PHE A 35 -3.12 -0.22 16.87
C PHE A 35 -3.83 -0.53 15.56
N PRO A 36 -4.96 0.13 15.24
CA PRO A 36 -5.47 0.05 13.89
C PRO A 36 -4.40 0.66 12.99
N SER A 37 -3.69 -0.17 12.22
CA SER A 37 -2.96 0.29 11.05
C SER A 37 -3.99 0.94 10.14
N GLY A 38 -4.11 2.26 10.22
CA GLY A 38 -4.84 3.04 9.25
C GLY A 38 -4.22 2.75 7.90
N ALA A 39 -4.82 1.86 7.14
CA ALA A 39 -4.49 1.70 5.74
C ALA A 39 -4.70 3.08 5.12
N ALA A 40 -3.62 3.74 4.73
CA ALA A 40 -3.69 4.93 3.91
C ALA A 40 -4.44 4.52 2.64
N HIS A 41 -5.72 4.86 2.56
CA HIS A 41 -6.52 4.64 1.37
C HIS A 41 -5.96 5.57 0.32
N SER A 42 -5.05 5.06 -0.50
CA SER A 42 -4.66 5.73 -1.73
C SER A 42 -5.88 5.67 -2.65
N GLU A 43 -6.59 6.77 -2.73
CA GLU A 43 -7.68 6.92 -3.70
C GLU A 43 -7.07 6.81 -5.09
N ALA A 44 -7.71 6.06 -5.98
CA ALA A 44 -7.28 5.87 -7.35
C ALA A 44 -8.29 6.54 -8.29
N ALA A 45 -7.80 7.31 -9.23
CA ALA A 45 -8.61 7.97 -10.25
C ALA A 45 -8.05 7.67 -11.64
N MET A 46 -8.91 7.66 -12.65
CA MET A 46 -8.53 7.33 -14.02
C MET A 46 -8.91 8.44 -15.00
N VAL A 47 -8.02 8.70 -15.93
CA VAL A 47 -8.23 9.56 -17.10
C VAL A 47 -8.03 8.69 -18.34
N LYS A 48 -9.03 8.62 -19.19
CA LYS A 48 -8.93 7.99 -20.50
C LYS A 48 -8.30 8.95 -21.49
N VAL A 49 -7.48 8.42 -22.35
CA VAL A 49 -6.92 9.11 -23.51
C VAL A 49 -7.57 8.47 -24.73
N ASP A 50 -8.46 9.19 -25.38
CA ASP A 50 -9.26 8.67 -26.49
C ASP A 50 -9.67 9.80 -27.42
N ASN A 51 -9.65 9.54 -28.72
CA ASN A 51 -10.06 10.49 -29.76
C ASN A 51 -9.42 11.88 -29.58
N PHE A 52 -8.10 11.92 -29.36
CA PHE A 52 -7.31 13.15 -29.14
C PHE A 52 -7.77 14.00 -27.94
N THR A 53 -8.38 13.39 -26.94
CA THR A 53 -8.85 14.08 -25.74
C THR A 53 -8.44 13.34 -24.47
N PHE A 54 -8.38 14.07 -23.37
CA PHE A 54 -8.34 13.51 -22.02
C PHE A 54 -9.75 13.52 -21.41
N ALA A 55 -10.23 12.40 -20.95
CA ALA A 55 -11.57 12.27 -20.37
C ALA A 55 -11.53 11.66 -18.96
N PRO A 56 -11.97 12.38 -17.93
CA PRO A 56 -12.41 13.78 -17.95
C PRO A 56 -11.25 14.76 -18.20
N GLN A 57 -11.51 15.85 -18.91
CA GLN A 57 -10.52 16.89 -19.18
C GLN A 57 -10.08 17.63 -17.90
N ASN A 58 -11.01 17.84 -16.98
CA ASN A 58 -10.77 18.41 -15.66
C ASN A 58 -11.16 17.37 -14.61
N LEU A 59 -10.24 17.03 -13.73
CA LEU A 59 -10.42 16.06 -12.67
C LEU A 59 -10.02 16.66 -11.34
N ALA A 60 -10.92 16.64 -10.36
CA ALA A 60 -10.62 17.00 -8.98
C ALA A 60 -10.34 15.75 -8.15
N VAL A 61 -9.24 15.76 -7.42
CA VAL A 61 -8.81 14.65 -6.54
C VAL A 61 -8.27 15.21 -5.23
N LYS A 62 -8.14 14.36 -4.20
CA LYS A 62 -7.51 14.74 -2.94
C LYS A 62 -6.00 14.48 -2.98
N ALA A 63 -5.26 15.23 -2.18
CA ALA A 63 -3.83 14.95 -1.97
C ALA A 63 -3.64 13.53 -1.44
N GLY A 64 -2.69 12.79 -2.03
CA GLY A 64 -2.48 11.36 -1.82
C GLY A 64 -3.10 10.46 -2.91
N THR A 65 -3.92 11.01 -3.81
CA THR A 65 -4.55 10.25 -4.90
C THR A 65 -3.54 9.92 -5.99
N THR A 66 -3.61 8.68 -6.47
CA THR A 66 -2.89 8.24 -7.68
C THR A 66 -3.82 8.36 -8.89
N VAL A 67 -3.44 9.19 -9.86
CA VAL A 67 -4.15 9.31 -11.13
C VAL A 67 -3.45 8.46 -12.18
N THR A 68 -4.22 7.66 -12.90
CA THR A 68 -3.74 6.82 -13.99
C THR A 68 -4.33 7.29 -15.31
N TRP A 69 -3.49 7.62 -16.27
CA TRP A 69 -3.90 7.87 -17.67
C TRP A 69 -3.73 6.58 -18.45
N ARG A 70 -4.78 6.18 -19.16
CA ARG A 70 -4.76 5.02 -20.06
C ARG A 70 -5.04 5.46 -21.49
N ASN A 71 -4.17 5.08 -22.41
CA ASN A 71 -4.39 5.31 -23.83
C ASN A 71 -5.33 4.25 -24.39
N GLU A 72 -6.52 4.68 -24.81
CA GLU A 72 -7.52 3.85 -25.49
C GLU A 72 -7.61 4.20 -27.00
N ASP A 73 -6.77 5.11 -27.48
CA ASP A 73 -6.64 5.45 -28.89
C ASP A 73 -5.74 4.44 -29.63
N ASP A 74 -5.83 4.38 -30.92
CA ASP A 74 -5.01 3.53 -31.79
C ASP A 74 -3.67 4.17 -32.20
N ILE A 75 -3.38 5.35 -31.68
CA ILE A 75 -2.13 6.10 -31.89
C ILE A 75 -1.45 6.46 -30.59
N PRO A 76 -0.12 6.69 -30.60
CA PRO A 76 0.59 7.07 -29.39
C PRO A 76 0.24 8.46 -28.87
N HIS A 77 0.14 8.59 -27.54
CA HIS A 77 -0.03 9.83 -26.82
C HIS A 77 1.00 9.98 -25.68
N THR A 78 1.16 11.18 -25.18
CA THR A 78 1.98 11.46 -23.99
C THR A 78 1.17 12.25 -22.98
N VAL A 79 1.63 12.21 -21.73
CA VAL A 79 1.09 13.02 -20.63
C VAL A 79 2.25 13.82 -20.05
N ALA A 80 2.25 15.12 -20.22
CA ALA A 80 3.31 15.98 -19.77
C ALA A 80 2.76 17.20 -19.00
N SER A 81 3.20 17.39 -17.76
CA SER A 81 2.86 18.57 -16.96
C SER A 81 3.48 19.83 -17.55
N ALA A 82 2.71 20.92 -17.62
CA ALA A 82 3.19 22.22 -18.04
C ALA A 82 4.34 22.76 -17.16
N THR A 83 4.35 22.38 -15.89
CA THR A 83 5.38 22.76 -14.90
C THR A 83 6.47 21.68 -14.72
N ARG A 84 6.48 20.64 -15.53
CA ARG A 84 7.46 19.55 -15.51
C ARG A 84 7.46 18.69 -14.24
N VAL A 85 6.37 18.67 -13.49
CA VAL A 85 6.23 17.84 -12.28
C VAL A 85 6.16 16.36 -12.63
N PHE A 86 5.54 16.02 -13.77
CA PHE A 86 5.49 14.67 -14.30
C PHE A 86 5.56 14.65 -15.82
N LYS A 87 6.02 13.54 -16.37
CA LYS A 87 6.05 13.29 -17.81
C LYS A 87 6.06 11.78 -18.07
N SER A 88 5.17 11.31 -18.94
CA SER A 88 5.20 9.95 -19.43
C SER A 88 6.19 9.76 -20.58
N LYS A 89 6.56 8.52 -20.89
CA LYS A 89 6.99 8.11 -22.24
C LYS A 89 5.81 8.22 -23.22
N ALA A 90 6.04 7.93 -24.49
CA ALA A 90 4.92 7.67 -25.40
C ALA A 90 4.16 6.45 -24.90
N LEU A 91 2.84 6.58 -24.84
CA LEU A 91 1.91 5.52 -24.46
C LEU A 91 1.28 4.99 -25.76
N ASP A 92 1.60 3.77 -26.10
CA ASP A 92 0.93 3.06 -27.19
C ASP A 92 -0.48 2.64 -26.76
N THR A 93 -1.28 2.09 -27.68
CA THR A 93 -2.63 1.60 -27.37
C THR A 93 -2.58 0.66 -26.15
N ASP A 94 -3.51 0.85 -25.22
CA ASP A 94 -3.61 0.13 -23.94
C ASP A 94 -2.51 0.42 -22.91
N ASP A 95 -1.47 1.18 -23.23
CA ASP A 95 -0.46 1.61 -22.29
C ASP A 95 -1.03 2.60 -21.25
N SER A 96 -0.42 2.61 -20.08
CA SER A 96 -0.83 3.47 -18.98
C SER A 96 0.36 4.18 -18.33
N PHE A 97 0.07 5.34 -17.76
CA PHE A 97 1.00 6.12 -16.93
C PHE A 97 0.29 6.53 -15.64
N SER A 98 0.94 6.43 -14.52
CA SER A 98 0.38 6.81 -13.21
C SER A 98 1.28 7.81 -12.50
N PHE A 99 0.65 8.76 -11.80
CA PHE A 99 1.34 9.71 -10.94
C PHE A 99 0.53 9.97 -9.67
N THR A 100 1.22 10.01 -8.52
CA THR A 100 0.59 10.28 -7.21
C THR A 100 0.77 11.75 -6.85
N PHE A 101 -0.33 12.44 -6.65
CA PHE A 101 -0.37 13.86 -6.27
C PHE A 101 -0.36 14.00 -4.76
N THR A 102 0.76 14.42 -4.18
CA THR A 102 0.92 14.59 -2.73
C THR A 102 0.65 16.02 -2.26
N GLU A 103 0.77 17.00 -3.14
CA GLU A 103 0.60 18.42 -2.83
C GLU A 103 -0.68 18.95 -3.46
N SER A 104 -1.42 19.77 -2.71
CA SER A 104 -2.58 20.48 -3.24
C SER A 104 -2.17 21.54 -4.24
N GLY A 105 -2.97 21.73 -5.27
CA GLY A 105 -2.69 22.68 -6.34
C GLY A 105 -3.40 22.35 -7.64
N SER A 106 -3.13 23.14 -8.66
CA SER A 106 -3.66 22.96 -10.01
C SER A 106 -2.54 22.54 -10.96
N TYR A 107 -2.70 21.41 -11.62
CA TYR A 107 -1.70 20.80 -12.49
C TYR A 107 -2.26 20.74 -13.91
N GLU A 108 -1.85 21.68 -14.75
CA GLU A 108 -2.15 21.63 -16.17
C GLU A 108 -1.18 20.68 -16.88
N TYR A 109 -1.70 19.93 -17.84
CA TYR A 109 -0.91 18.99 -18.62
C TYR A 109 -1.42 18.90 -20.07
N PHE A 110 -0.61 18.35 -20.93
CA PHE A 110 -0.86 18.27 -22.36
C PHE A 110 -0.19 17.04 -22.97
N CYS A 111 -0.58 16.70 -24.20
CA CYS A 111 0.11 15.72 -25.02
C CYS A 111 1.22 16.43 -25.83
N SER A 112 2.48 15.99 -25.66
CA SER A 112 3.61 16.58 -26.41
C SER A 112 3.56 16.30 -27.91
N LEU A 113 2.86 15.25 -28.33
CA LEU A 113 2.67 14.88 -29.73
C LEU A 113 1.51 15.64 -30.37
N HIS A 114 0.53 16.05 -29.57
CA HIS A 114 -0.68 16.75 -29.99
C HIS A 114 -0.97 17.93 -29.05
N PRO A 115 -0.30 19.08 -29.21
CA PRO A 115 -0.31 20.15 -28.20
C PRO A 115 -1.67 20.78 -27.89
N HIS A 116 -2.66 20.62 -28.76
CA HIS A 116 -4.03 21.06 -28.50
C HIS A 116 -4.80 20.17 -27.52
N MET A 117 -4.28 18.99 -27.28
CA MET A 117 -4.82 18.01 -26.34
C MET A 117 -4.35 18.35 -24.94
N THR A 118 -5.22 18.95 -24.12
CA THR A 118 -4.91 19.47 -22.80
C THR A 118 -5.86 18.93 -21.74
N GLY A 119 -5.38 18.89 -20.50
CA GLY A 119 -6.16 18.53 -19.32
C GLY A 119 -5.68 19.23 -18.07
N LYS A 120 -6.43 19.08 -16.98
CA LYS A 120 -6.14 19.69 -15.69
C LYS A 120 -6.52 18.74 -14.55
N ILE A 121 -5.60 18.54 -13.61
CA ILE A 121 -5.88 17.93 -12.32
C ILE A 121 -5.91 19.03 -11.25
N VAL A 122 -7.00 19.09 -10.49
CA VAL A 122 -7.11 19.94 -9.30
C VAL A 122 -6.97 19.06 -8.08
N VAL A 123 -5.92 19.27 -7.32
CA VAL A 123 -5.63 18.52 -6.11
C VAL A 123 -6.07 19.33 -4.90
N GLU A 124 -7.10 18.86 -4.24
CA GLU A 124 -7.61 19.40 -2.99
C GLU A 124 -6.76 18.94 -1.81
N PRO A 125 -6.68 19.71 -0.71
CA PRO A 125 -6.01 19.23 0.49
C PRO A 125 -6.58 17.91 0.97
N ALA A 126 -5.72 17.01 1.47
CA ALA A 126 -6.20 15.82 2.16
C ALA A 126 -7.07 16.25 3.35
N ASN A 127 -8.26 15.66 3.48
CA ASN A 127 -9.07 15.88 4.66
C ASN A 127 -8.34 15.31 5.87
N HIS A 128 -7.57 16.16 6.57
CA HIS A 128 -7.24 15.85 7.94
C HIS A 128 -8.55 15.95 8.71
N ALA A 129 -9.10 14.80 9.11
CA ALA A 129 -10.20 14.80 10.06
C ALA A 129 -9.80 15.71 11.22
N ALA A 130 -10.51 16.83 11.36
CA ALA A 130 -10.32 17.72 12.49
C ALA A 130 -10.48 16.89 13.77
N LYS A 131 -9.46 16.92 14.59
CA LYS A 131 -9.40 16.24 15.86
C LYS A 131 -10.25 17.04 16.86
#